data_573a5c97794e89eb1d391e2fbcd3c3b4
#
_entry.id   573a5c97794e89eb1d391e2fbcd3c3b4
#
_cell.length_a   1.000
_cell.length_b   1.000
_cell.length_c   1.000
_cell.angle_alpha   90.00
_cell.angle_beta   90.00
_cell.angle_gamma   90.00
#
_symmetry.space_group_name_H-M   'P 1'
#
loop_
_entity.id
_entity.type
_entity.pdbx_description
1 polymer ?
#
loop_
_entity_poly.entity_id
_entity_poly.type
_entity_poly.pdbx_seq_one_letter_code
_entity_poly.pdbx_strand_id
1 'polypeptide(L)'
;MHLGEELAILGALLLIAYVFGRLGKLIGLPAIPVYMLIGLLASPHTGWMPFKFDSSQIGLIAIFGLILLLFNLGLEFDQDEFLGNAGKLIVSGGSYILVNMAVGLAFGFWVGWGTREALIIAGITATSSSAIVTKLLIELNRLPNRETPMILGVTVVEDIFIAIYLAIVGVVLSGETAIWPVVGKLGISFLFLVVMFTIARWGGKWVSKLFRTKDDELFTILFFGLAVTFGGIGELLGVTDAIGAFLIGLVLGATRYRAKIEQLSLPMRDVFGAFFFLNFGLALNISQFPRVFLPVAGAVVMTVLLNVIAGQFVAWLNKLGPQAGINAAVILQNRGEFALILATLSISAGLDSRIVPFAGLYVLVLSIIGPILAVNSEKIGAVILRTKKKRKAATKPNPIMAEENIALVEAATVGLDAGDPEHAVTAADRLIEQAMLQSDAQTERMRDPEY
;
A
#
# COMPACT_ATOMS: atom_id res chain seq x y z
N MET A 1 -15.86 18.13 26.39
CA MET A 1 -15.17 19.26 25.72
C MET A 1 -16.19 20.03 24.88
N HIS A 2 -16.02 21.35 24.71
CA HIS A 2 -16.84 22.09 23.75
C HIS A 2 -16.43 21.74 22.31
N LEU A 3 -17.39 21.67 21.39
CA LEU A 3 -17.13 21.36 19.97
C LEU A 3 -16.01 22.23 19.38
N GLY A 4 -15.91 23.49 19.80
CA GLY A 4 -14.83 24.39 19.35
C GLY A 4 -13.43 23.96 19.81
N GLU A 5 -13.30 23.40 21.00
CA GLU A 5 -12.03 22.88 21.52
C GLU A 5 -11.60 21.63 20.73
N GLU A 6 -12.54 20.74 20.44
CA GLU A 6 -12.30 19.54 19.65
C GLU A 6 -11.82 19.87 18.23
N LEU A 7 -12.51 20.81 17.58
CA LEU A 7 -12.13 21.30 16.25
C LEU A 7 -10.75 21.97 16.25
N ALA A 8 -10.45 22.77 17.28
CA ALA A 8 -9.14 23.42 17.40
C ALA A 8 -8.01 22.40 17.60
N ILE A 9 -8.22 21.37 18.43
CA ILE A 9 -7.24 20.30 18.64
C ILE A 9 -7.04 19.50 17.36
N LEU A 10 -8.12 19.13 16.68
CA LEU A 10 -8.06 18.39 15.44
C LEU A 10 -7.30 19.16 14.35
N GLY A 11 -7.62 20.45 14.19
CA GLY A 11 -6.90 21.33 13.28
C GLY A 11 -5.41 21.46 13.63
N ALA A 12 -5.12 21.63 14.93
CA ALA A 12 -3.73 21.67 15.41
C ALA A 12 -2.96 20.37 15.12
N LEU A 13 -3.58 19.20 15.34
CA LEU A 13 -2.96 17.91 15.01
C LEU A 13 -2.64 17.79 13.52
N LEU A 14 -3.53 18.25 12.63
CA LEU A 14 -3.26 18.26 11.19
C LEU A 14 -2.13 19.21 10.82
N LEU A 15 -2.08 20.40 11.41
CA LEU A 15 -0.99 21.36 11.18
C LEU A 15 0.36 20.81 11.68
N ILE A 16 0.37 20.17 12.85
CA ILE A 16 1.53 19.47 13.38
C ILE A 16 1.93 18.33 12.42
N ALA A 17 0.96 17.53 11.94
CA ALA A 17 1.17 16.47 10.97
C ALA A 17 1.79 17.00 9.67
N TYR A 18 1.34 18.17 9.18
CA TYR A 18 1.93 18.84 8.02
C TYR A 18 3.39 19.23 8.27
N VAL A 19 3.69 19.92 9.39
CA VAL A 19 5.05 20.37 9.72
C VAL A 19 6.00 19.19 9.83
N PHE A 20 5.65 18.19 10.64
CA PHE A 20 6.49 17.01 10.84
C PHE A 20 6.53 16.11 9.61
N GLY A 21 5.45 16.01 8.82
CA GLY A 21 5.44 15.32 7.53
C GLY A 21 6.42 15.95 6.55
N ARG A 22 6.48 17.29 6.52
CA ARG A 22 7.47 18.02 5.70
C ARG A 22 8.91 17.78 6.18
N LEU A 23 9.14 17.78 7.48
CA LEU A 23 10.44 17.46 8.07
C LEU A 23 10.83 15.99 7.79
N GLY A 24 9.89 15.07 7.92
CA GLY A 24 10.09 13.65 7.61
C GLY A 24 10.54 13.43 6.17
N LYS A 25 9.94 14.12 5.20
CA LYS A 25 10.36 14.07 3.79
C LYS A 25 11.81 14.48 3.57
N LEU A 26 12.34 15.43 4.35
CA LEU A 26 13.75 15.86 4.23
C LEU A 26 14.74 14.76 4.61
N ILE A 27 14.32 13.81 5.45
CA ILE A 27 15.13 12.67 5.89
C ILE A 27 14.72 11.36 5.20
N GLY A 28 13.87 11.44 4.16
CA GLY A 28 13.41 10.27 3.38
C GLY A 28 12.37 9.40 4.10
N LEU A 29 11.68 9.92 5.13
CA LEU A 29 10.59 9.20 5.80
C LEU A 29 9.25 9.48 5.10
N PRO A 30 8.45 8.44 4.79
CA PRO A 30 7.07 8.59 4.34
C PRO A 30 6.21 9.31 5.39
N ALA A 31 5.09 9.88 4.96
CA ALA A 31 4.19 10.61 5.86
C ALA A 31 3.45 9.70 6.87
N ILE A 32 3.17 8.45 6.49
CA ILE A 32 2.41 7.48 7.31
C ILE A 32 3.01 7.29 8.72
N PRO A 33 4.29 6.89 8.89
CA PRO A 33 4.87 6.74 10.22
C PRO A 33 4.89 8.05 11.01
N VAL A 34 4.99 9.19 10.34
CA VAL A 34 4.95 10.50 10.99
C VAL A 34 3.57 10.75 11.58
N TYR A 35 2.49 10.48 10.85
CA TYR A 35 1.12 10.63 11.34
C TYR A 35 0.84 9.70 12.53
N MET A 36 1.30 8.45 12.45
CA MET A 36 1.18 7.49 13.56
C MET A 36 1.95 7.96 14.80
N LEU A 37 3.17 8.48 14.63
CA LEU A 37 3.98 9.02 15.73
C LEU A 37 3.30 10.22 16.39
N ILE A 38 2.76 11.14 15.61
CA ILE A 38 2.04 12.30 16.16
C ILE A 38 0.81 11.84 16.92
N GLY A 39 0.01 10.94 16.35
CA GLY A 39 -1.13 10.33 17.04
C GLY A 39 -0.72 9.65 18.34
N LEU A 40 0.36 8.86 18.33
CA LEU A 40 0.90 8.18 19.50
C LEU A 40 1.34 9.18 20.58
N LEU A 41 2.04 10.25 20.20
CA LEU A 41 2.46 11.30 21.10
C LEU A 41 1.28 12.12 21.66
N ALA A 42 0.23 12.30 20.87
CA ALA A 42 -1.02 12.95 21.28
C ALA A 42 -1.99 12.02 22.01
N SER A 43 -1.65 10.72 22.14
CA SER A 43 -2.53 9.73 22.77
C SER A 43 -2.86 10.09 24.22
N PRO A 44 -4.12 9.96 24.66
CA PRO A 44 -4.50 10.17 26.05
C PRO A 44 -3.80 9.23 27.03
N HIS A 45 -3.21 8.14 26.51
CA HIS A 45 -2.47 7.16 27.29
C HIS A 45 -1.01 7.58 27.58
N THR A 46 -0.51 8.68 27.02
CA THR A 46 0.88 9.15 27.24
C THR A 46 1.07 9.90 28.55
N GLY A 47 -0.01 10.38 29.18
CA GLY A 47 0.01 11.02 30.50
C GLY A 47 0.58 12.44 30.56
N TRP A 48 1.23 12.94 29.51
CA TRP A 48 1.87 14.26 29.45
C TRP A 48 1.06 15.30 28.65
N MET A 49 0.07 14.82 27.86
CA MET A 49 -0.82 15.69 27.12
C MET A 49 -1.87 16.29 28.08
N PRO A 50 -2.01 17.65 28.09
CA PRO A 50 -3.01 18.32 28.90
C PRO A 50 -4.45 18.10 28.40
N PHE A 51 -4.62 17.59 27.18
CA PHE A 51 -5.91 17.38 26.53
C PHE A 51 -6.21 15.88 26.44
N LYS A 52 -7.38 15.48 26.97
CA LYS A 52 -7.89 14.12 26.78
C LYS A 52 -8.73 14.08 25.51
N PHE A 53 -8.06 13.87 24.37
CA PHE A 53 -8.73 13.69 23.10
C PHE A 53 -9.11 12.22 22.94
N ASP A 54 -10.42 11.95 22.80
CA ASP A 54 -10.91 10.59 22.62
C ASP A 54 -10.84 10.21 21.13
N SER A 55 -10.15 9.11 20.83
CA SER A 55 -10.04 8.56 19.47
C SER A 55 -11.42 8.21 18.86
N SER A 56 -12.43 7.95 19.69
CA SER A 56 -13.80 7.67 19.23
C SER A 56 -14.43 8.85 18.48
N GLN A 57 -14.02 10.07 18.79
CA GLN A 57 -14.57 11.29 18.18
C GLN A 57 -14.19 11.48 16.71
N ILE A 58 -13.02 10.97 16.31
CA ILE A 58 -12.58 11.00 14.92
C ILE A 58 -12.72 9.64 14.22
N GLY A 59 -13.28 8.66 14.91
CA GLY A 59 -13.39 7.29 14.41
C GLY A 59 -14.08 7.20 13.05
N LEU A 60 -15.21 7.88 12.87
CA LEU A 60 -15.94 7.90 11.59
C LEU A 60 -15.13 8.56 10.47
N ILE A 61 -14.43 9.66 10.79
CA ILE A 61 -13.57 10.36 9.82
C ILE A 61 -12.39 9.46 9.43
N ALA A 62 -11.84 8.74 10.40
CA ALA A 62 -10.77 7.77 10.16
C ALA A 62 -11.23 6.59 9.29
N ILE A 63 -12.47 6.10 9.47
CA ILE A 63 -13.07 5.07 8.61
C ILE A 63 -13.18 5.57 7.17
N PHE A 64 -13.60 6.82 6.93
CA PHE A 64 -13.58 7.39 5.57
C PHE A 64 -12.17 7.41 4.98
N GLY A 65 -11.15 7.65 5.81
CA GLY A 65 -9.75 7.55 5.39
C GLY A 65 -9.39 6.16 4.92
N LEU A 66 -9.74 5.13 5.68
CA LEU A 66 -9.52 3.73 5.32
C LEU A 66 -10.27 3.37 4.02
N ILE A 67 -11.56 3.71 3.93
CA ILE A 67 -12.38 3.47 2.74
C ILE A 67 -11.73 4.10 1.51
N LEU A 68 -11.31 5.37 1.58
CA LEU A 68 -10.68 6.06 0.46
C LEU A 68 -9.29 5.50 0.10
N LEU A 69 -8.51 5.06 1.08
CA LEU A 69 -7.23 4.38 0.83
C LEU A 69 -7.43 3.13 -0.01
N LEU A 70 -8.35 2.25 0.42
CA LEU A 70 -8.63 0.99 -0.26
C LEU A 70 -9.38 1.19 -1.58
N PHE A 71 -10.28 2.16 -1.64
CA PHE A 71 -10.96 2.57 -2.88
C PHE A 71 -9.95 2.98 -3.96
N ASN A 72 -9.00 3.85 -3.63
CA ASN A 72 -7.97 4.28 -4.58
C ASN A 72 -7.06 3.12 -4.99
N LEU A 73 -6.69 2.23 -4.07
CA LEU A 73 -5.94 1.02 -4.39
C LEU A 73 -6.70 0.16 -5.42
N GLY A 74 -8.02 -0.05 -5.22
CA GLY A 74 -8.86 -0.76 -6.18
C GLY A 74 -8.96 -0.04 -7.52
N LEU A 75 -9.02 1.30 -7.52
CA LEU A 75 -9.08 2.13 -8.72
C LEU A 75 -7.80 2.03 -9.57
N GLU A 76 -6.64 1.98 -8.90
CA GLU A 76 -5.32 1.89 -9.53
C GLU A 76 -5.03 0.48 -10.09
N PHE A 77 -5.76 -0.54 -9.63
CA PHE A 77 -5.51 -1.93 -10.02
C PHE A 77 -5.80 -2.19 -11.50
N ASP A 78 -4.78 -2.66 -12.23
CA ASP A 78 -4.91 -3.04 -13.63
C ASP A 78 -5.22 -4.53 -13.77
N GLN A 79 -6.49 -4.83 -14.07
CA GLN A 79 -6.96 -6.21 -14.24
C GLN A 79 -6.40 -6.89 -15.48
N ASP A 80 -6.16 -6.15 -16.58
CA ASP A 80 -5.67 -6.72 -17.83
C ASP A 80 -4.20 -7.09 -17.73
N GLU A 81 -3.39 -6.22 -17.12
CA GLU A 81 -1.98 -6.50 -16.83
C GLU A 81 -1.84 -7.69 -15.87
N PHE A 82 -2.67 -7.72 -14.82
CA PHE A 82 -2.68 -8.84 -13.88
C PHE A 82 -3.01 -10.16 -14.57
N LEU A 83 -4.11 -10.23 -15.33
CA LEU A 83 -4.52 -11.45 -16.03
C LEU A 83 -3.53 -11.88 -17.12
N GLY A 84 -2.92 -10.91 -17.82
CA GLY A 84 -1.90 -11.19 -18.85
C GLY A 84 -0.63 -11.84 -18.31
N ASN A 85 -0.24 -11.50 -17.08
CA ASN A 85 0.96 -12.00 -16.41
C ASN A 85 0.65 -12.90 -15.20
N ALA A 86 -0.61 -13.29 -15.00
CA ALA A 86 -1.11 -13.93 -13.78
C ALA A 86 -0.26 -15.13 -13.32
N GLY A 87 0.17 -15.99 -14.23
CA GLY A 87 0.98 -17.15 -13.88
C GLY A 87 2.31 -16.78 -13.20
N LYS A 88 3.03 -15.81 -13.76
CA LYS A 88 4.30 -15.33 -13.17
C LYS A 88 4.09 -14.58 -11.86
N LEU A 89 3.08 -13.71 -11.83
CA LEU A 89 2.77 -12.90 -10.67
C LEU A 89 2.32 -13.76 -9.49
N ILE A 90 1.41 -14.73 -9.74
CA ILE A 90 0.94 -15.66 -8.71
C ILE A 90 2.08 -16.53 -8.18
N VAL A 91 2.97 -17.02 -9.03
CA VAL A 91 4.12 -17.82 -8.56
C VAL A 91 5.07 -16.96 -7.72
N SER A 92 5.41 -15.75 -8.17
CA SER A 92 6.32 -14.85 -7.46
C SER A 92 5.71 -14.32 -6.17
N GLY A 93 4.55 -13.67 -6.26
CA GLY A 93 3.84 -13.10 -5.10
C GLY A 93 3.31 -14.18 -4.16
N GLY A 94 2.71 -15.24 -4.71
CA GLY A 94 2.20 -16.37 -3.92
C GLY A 94 3.30 -17.09 -3.14
N SER A 95 4.47 -17.31 -3.73
CA SER A 95 5.61 -17.91 -3.00
C SER A 95 6.14 -16.95 -1.90
N TYR A 96 6.20 -15.66 -2.18
CA TYR A 96 6.59 -14.66 -1.20
C TYR A 96 5.64 -14.64 0.00
N ILE A 97 4.33 -14.60 -0.26
CA ILE A 97 3.29 -14.62 0.77
C ILE A 97 3.32 -15.93 1.56
N LEU A 98 3.40 -17.07 0.86
CA LEU A 98 3.40 -18.39 1.50
C LEU A 98 4.53 -18.53 2.52
N VAL A 99 5.74 -18.09 2.16
CA VAL A 99 6.89 -18.12 3.06
C VAL A 99 6.69 -17.20 4.25
N ASN A 100 6.28 -15.94 4.01
CA ASN A 100 6.03 -14.95 5.08
C ASN A 100 4.90 -15.41 6.00
N MET A 101 3.81 -15.93 5.43
CA MET A 101 2.63 -16.42 6.17
C MET A 101 2.97 -17.65 7.03
N ALA A 102 3.68 -18.65 6.47
CA ALA A 102 4.04 -19.85 7.19
C ALA A 102 4.97 -19.56 8.37
N VAL A 103 5.99 -18.75 8.15
CA VAL A 103 6.93 -18.36 9.22
C VAL A 103 6.26 -17.43 10.22
N GLY A 104 5.42 -16.49 9.76
CA GLY A 104 4.62 -15.63 10.63
C GLY A 104 3.66 -16.42 11.51
N LEU A 105 3.03 -17.47 10.98
CA LEU A 105 2.16 -18.37 11.74
C LEU A 105 2.96 -19.16 12.80
N ALA A 106 4.10 -19.73 12.42
CA ALA A 106 4.99 -20.42 13.35
C ALA A 106 5.46 -19.47 14.46
N PHE A 107 5.81 -18.22 14.11
CA PHE A 107 6.14 -17.17 15.06
C PHE A 107 4.97 -16.84 15.99
N GLY A 108 3.75 -16.72 15.46
CA GLY A 108 2.54 -16.49 16.25
C GLY A 108 2.29 -17.58 17.28
N PHE A 109 2.48 -18.85 16.90
CA PHE A 109 2.43 -19.97 17.85
C PHE A 109 3.55 -19.92 18.88
N TRP A 110 4.76 -19.53 18.48
CA TRP A 110 5.89 -19.37 19.41
C TRP A 110 5.64 -18.26 20.45
N VAL A 111 4.99 -17.17 20.04
CA VAL A 111 4.58 -16.08 20.95
C VAL A 111 3.57 -16.57 21.99
N GLY A 112 2.72 -17.55 21.64
CA GLY A 112 1.88 -18.26 22.59
C GLY A 112 0.67 -17.50 23.11
N TRP A 113 0.15 -16.53 22.35
CA TRP A 113 -1.04 -15.74 22.77
C TRP A 113 -2.35 -16.47 22.47
N GLY A 114 -2.37 -17.42 21.56
CA GLY A 114 -3.53 -18.24 21.19
C GLY A 114 -3.51 -18.59 19.70
N THR A 115 -4.37 -19.54 19.30
CA THR A 115 -4.41 -20.02 17.90
C THR A 115 -5.00 -18.94 16.97
N ARG A 116 -6.03 -18.24 17.39
CA ARG A 116 -6.63 -17.17 16.60
C ARG A 116 -5.70 -15.95 16.50
N GLU A 117 -5.01 -15.66 17.59
CA GLU A 117 -3.97 -14.65 17.68
C GLU A 117 -2.80 -14.97 16.75
N ALA A 118 -2.39 -16.24 16.67
CA ALA A 118 -1.34 -16.67 15.74
C ALA A 118 -1.73 -16.45 14.27
N LEU A 119 -3.00 -16.68 13.90
CA LEU A 119 -3.50 -16.34 12.57
C LEU A 119 -3.41 -14.82 12.31
N ILE A 120 -3.84 -13.99 13.26
CA ILE A 120 -3.72 -12.53 13.12
C ILE A 120 -2.26 -12.09 12.94
N ILE A 121 -1.34 -12.62 13.77
CA ILE A 121 0.09 -12.33 13.68
C ILE A 121 0.65 -12.77 12.32
N ALA A 122 0.23 -13.93 11.82
CA ALA A 122 0.62 -14.41 10.49
C ALA A 122 0.21 -13.42 9.39
N GLY A 123 -1.03 -12.94 9.40
CA GLY A 123 -1.51 -11.93 8.45
C GLY A 123 -0.77 -10.58 8.59
N ILE A 124 -0.55 -10.11 9.82
CA ILE A 124 0.22 -8.88 10.11
C ILE A 124 1.63 -8.93 9.51
N THR A 125 2.26 -10.11 9.54
CA THR A 125 3.64 -10.28 9.07
C THR A 125 3.74 -10.68 7.60
N ALA A 126 2.65 -11.10 6.97
CA ALA A 126 2.67 -11.68 5.62
C ALA A 126 2.74 -10.66 4.50
N THR A 127 2.11 -9.49 4.64
CA THR A 127 1.93 -8.52 3.56
C THR A 127 2.69 -7.22 3.79
N SER A 128 3.21 -6.65 2.71
CA SER A 128 3.84 -5.34 2.69
C SER A 128 2.79 -4.22 2.48
N SER A 129 3.19 -2.96 2.63
CA SER A 129 2.33 -1.81 2.30
C SER A 129 2.58 -1.38 0.87
N SER A 130 1.62 -1.62 -0.02
CA SER A 130 1.67 -1.20 -1.43
C SER A 130 1.82 0.32 -1.57
N ALA A 131 1.17 1.10 -0.71
CA ALA A 131 1.27 2.56 -0.69
C ALA A 131 2.70 3.04 -0.37
N ILE A 132 3.36 2.47 0.65
CA ILE A 132 4.73 2.84 1.02
C ILE A 132 5.71 2.34 -0.05
N VAL A 133 5.53 1.12 -0.54
CA VAL A 133 6.37 0.52 -1.60
C VAL A 133 6.37 1.39 -2.86
N THR A 134 5.20 1.72 -3.38
CA THR A 134 5.06 2.58 -4.59
C THR A 134 5.70 3.94 -4.37
N LYS A 135 5.43 4.56 -3.22
CA LYS A 135 6.01 5.86 -2.88
C LYS A 135 7.53 5.82 -2.82
N LEU A 136 8.13 4.78 -2.21
CA LEU A 136 9.58 4.61 -2.17
C LEU A 136 10.18 4.41 -3.56
N LEU A 137 9.53 3.64 -4.43
CA LEU A 137 9.98 3.46 -5.81
C LEU A 137 10.03 4.78 -6.57
N ILE A 138 9.02 5.65 -6.37
CA ILE A 138 8.96 6.99 -6.96
C ILE A 138 10.05 7.89 -6.37
N GLU A 139 10.10 8.04 -5.05
CA GLU A 139 11.04 8.94 -4.35
C GLU A 139 12.52 8.56 -4.57
N LEU A 140 12.80 7.26 -4.72
CA LEU A 140 14.15 6.75 -5.00
C LEU A 140 14.48 6.72 -6.50
N ASN A 141 13.57 7.21 -7.38
CA ASN A 141 13.71 7.17 -8.85
C ASN A 141 13.99 5.73 -9.37
N ARG A 142 13.32 4.71 -8.79
CA ARG A 142 13.52 3.30 -9.15
C ARG A 142 12.44 2.73 -10.06
N LEU A 143 11.47 3.53 -10.50
CA LEU A 143 10.45 3.09 -11.45
C LEU A 143 11.04 2.46 -12.73
N PRO A 144 12.16 2.97 -13.32
CA PRO A 144 12.76 2.37 -14.50
C PRO A 144 13.61 1.12 -14.22
N ASN A 145 13.75 0.69 -12.97
CA ASN A 145 14.58 -0.46 -12.63
C ASN A 145 13.93 -1.78 -13.06
N ARG A 146 14.77 -2.76 -13.47
CA ARG A 146 14.31 -4.07 -13.95
C ARG A 146 13.54 -4.88 -12.89
N GLU A 147 13.82 -4.65 -11.63
CA GLU A 147 13.11 -5.31 -10.51
C GLU A 147 11.76 -4.68 -10.16
N THR A 148 11.48 -3.46 -10.59
CA THR A 148 10.27 -2.74 -10.23
C THR A 148 8.97 -3.44 -10.65
N PRO A 149 8.83 -3.96 -11.88
CA PRO A 149 7.62 -4.71 -12.24
C PRO A 149 7.41 -5.96 -11.37
N MET A 150 8.50 -6.63 -10.97
CA MET A 150 8.44 -7.77 -10.07
C MET A 150 7.99 -7.34 -8.66
N ILE A 151 8.53 -6.24 -8.12
CA ILE A 151 8.17 -5.72 -6.80
C ILE A 151 6.69 -5.33 -6.77
N LEU A 152 6.24 -4.53 -7.74
CA LEU A 152 4.84 -4.13 -7.87
C LEU A 152 3.92 -5.34 -8.11
N GLY A 153 4.38 -6.34 -8.89
CA GLY A 153 3.64 -7.57 -9.08
C GLY A 153 3.46 -8.38 -7.78
N VAL A 154 4.44 -8.39 -6.90
CA VAL A 154 4.32 -9.01 -5.57
C VAL A 154 3.29 -8.26 -4.73
N THR A 155 3.33 -6.94 -4.64
CA THR A 155 2.35 -6.16 -3.86
C THR A 155 0.92 -6.34 -4.36
N VAL A 156 0.71 -6.40 -5.67
CA VAL A 156 -0.60 -6.69 -6.26
C VAL A 156 -1.15 -8.05 -5.81
N VAL A 157 -0.30 -9.09 -5.80
CA VAL A 157 -0.72 -10.42 -5.32
C VAL A 157 -0.97 -10.40 -3.82
N GLU A 158 -0.16 -9.65 -3.04
CA GLU A 158 -0.38 -9.44 -1.61
C GLU A 158 -1.74 -8.77 -1.33
N ASP A 159 -2.10 -7.74 -2.10
CA ASP A 159 -3.37 -7.02 -1.93
C ASP A 159 -4.58 -7.91 -2.21
N ILE A 160 -4.52 -8.77 -3.24
CA ILE A 160 -5.56 -9.76 -3.50
C ILE A 160 -5.62 -10.81 -2.38
N PHE A 161 -4.45 -11.31 -1.97
CA PHE A 161 -4.36 -12.31 -0.92
C PHE A 161 -4.95 -11.78 0.40
N ILE A 162 -4.57 -10.56 0.81
CA ILE A 162 -5.02 -10.02 2.09
C ILE A 162 -6.52 -9.74 2.07
N ALA A 163 -7.10 -9.34 0.92
CA ALA A 163 -8.54 -9.18 0.78
C ALA A 163 -9.28 -10.50 1.04
N ILE A 164 -8.81 -11.59 0.45
CA ILE A 164 -9.37 -12.94 0.69
C ILE A 164 -9.11 -13.37 2.14
N TYR A 165 -7.92 -13.11 2.65
CA TYR A 165 -7.52 -13.49 4.00
C TYR A 165 -8.37 -12.80 5.08
N LEU A 166 -8.63 -11.50 4.93
CA LEU A 166 -9.50 -10.74 5.82
C LEU A 166 -10.92 -11.32 5.85
N ALA A 167 -11.46 -11.73 4.70
CA ALA A 167 -12.77 -12.38 4.63
C ALA A 167 -12.76 -13.72 5.41
N ILE A 168 -11.73 -14.55 5.22
CA ILE A 168 -11.58 -15.83 5.94
C ILE A 168 -11.43 -15.60 7.44
N VAL A 169 -10.55 -14.69 7.83
CA VAL A 169 -10.27 -14.38 9.24
C VAL A 169 -11.50 -13.81 9.92
N GLY A 170 -12.25 -12.92 9.25
CA GLY A 170 -13.51 -12.38 9.77
C GLY A 170 -14.49 -13.48 10.17
N VAL A 171 -14.63 -14.51 9.32
CA VAL A 171 -15.47 -15.67 9.64
C VAL A 171 -14.88 -16.52 10.77
N VAL A 172 -13.58 -16.81 10.75
CA VAL A 172 -12.92 -17.58 11.82
C VAL A 172 -13.04 -16.88 13.18
N LEU A 173 -12.98 -15.56 13.19
CA LEU A 173 -13.07 -14.74 14.39
C LEU A 173 -14.51 -14.57 14.90
N SER A 174 -15.53 -14.78 14.07
CA SER A 174 -16.93 -14.65 14.49
C SER A 174 -17.33 -15.63 15.61
N GLY A 175 -16.47 -16.61 15.93
CA GLY A 175 -16.71 -17.58 17.01
C GLY A 175 -17.76 -18.65 16.66
N GLU A 176 -18.26 -18.66 15.45
CA GLU A 176 -19.19 -19.69 14.97
C GLU A 176 -18.50 -21.03 14.91
N THR A 177 -19.00 -22.00 15.70
CA THR A 177 -18.47 -23.36 15.74
C THR A 177 -19.23 -24.33 14.83
N ALA A 178 -20.45 -23.95 14.42
CA ALA A 178 -21.25 -24.74 13.52
C ALA A 178 -20.74 -24.63 12.08
N ILE A 179 -20.50 -25.73 11.42
CA ILE A 179 -19.90 -25.80 10.09
C ILE A 179 -20.80 -25.07 9.04
N TRP A 180 -22.09 -25.28 9.07
CA TRP A 180 -23.00 -24.74 8.06
C TRP A 180 -23.12 -23.20 8.06
N PRO A 181 -23.26 -22.51 9.21
CA PRO A 181 -23.18 -21.04 9.25
C PRO A 181 -21.84 -20.50 8.76
N VAL A 182 -20.72 -21.14 9.13
CA VAL A 182 -19.38 -20.75 8.67
C VAL A 182 -19.27 -20.88 7.14
N VAL A 183 -19.67 -22.01 6.58
CA VAL A 183 -19.70 -22.23 5.12
C VAL A 183 -20.63 -21.24 4.43
N GLY A 184 -21.80 -20.95 5.02
CA GLY A 184 -22.73 -19.97 4.52
C GLY A 184 -22.16 -18.56 4.48
N LYS A 185 -21.54 -18.09 5.56
CA LYS A 185 -20.86 -16.76 5.62
C LYS A 185 -19.72 -16.68 4.61
N LEU A 186 -18.83 -17.68 4.57
CA LEU A 186 -17.75 -17.75 3.57
C LEU A 186 -18.30 -17.77 2.14
N GLY A 187 -19.38 -18.52 1.90
CA GLY A 187 -20.03 -18.58 0.61
C GLY A 187 -20.58 -17.22 0.16
N ILE A 188 -21.24 -16.48 1.06
CA ILE A 188 -21.76 -15.14 0.79
C ILE A 188 -20.60 -14.15 0.55
N SER A 189 -19.58 -14.15 1.40
CA SER A 189 -18.40 -13.31 1.23
C SER A 189 -17.70 -13.58 -0.10
N PHE A 190 -17.48 -14.85 -0.43
CA PHE A 190 -16.86 -15.25 -1.70
C PHE A 190 -17.73 -14.90 -2.91
N LEU A 191 -19.06 -15.09 -2.82
CA LEU A 191 -20.00 -14.70 -3.86
C LEU A 191 -19.94 -13.19 -4.11
N PHE A 192 -19.89 -12.38 -3.04
CA PHE A 192 -19.73 -10.92 -3.15
C PHE A 192 -18.44 -10.55 -3.89
N LEU A 193 -17.29 -11.16 -3.53
CA LEU A 193 -16.02 -10.96 -4.23
C LEU A 193 -16.11 -11.31 -5.72
N VAL A 194 -16.68 -12.48 -6.05
CA VAL A 194 -16.84 -12.95 -7.44
C VAL A 194 -17.76 -12.04 -8.24
N VAL A 195 -18.89 -11.63 -7.66
CA VAL A 195 -19.86 -10.72 -8.32
C VAL A 195 -19.20 -9.38 -8.61
N MET A 196 -18.54 -8.78 -7.62
CA MET A 196 -17.87 -7.48 -7.78
C MET A 196 -16.74 -7.55 -8.81
N PHE A 197 -15.91 -8.61 -8.78
CA PHE A 197 -14.86 -8.82 -9.78
C PHE A 197 -15.45 -9.02 -11.18
N THR A 198 -16.56 -9.75 -11.30
CA THR A 198 -17.29 -9.94 -12.54
C THR A 198 -17.81 -8.61 -13.11
N ILE A 199 -18.41 -7.77 -12.25
CA ILE A 199 -18.87 -6.43 -12.62
C ILE A 199 -17.68 -5.56 -13.05
N ALA A 200 -16.57 -5.63 -12.33
CA ALA A 200 -15.35 -4.91 -12.71
C ALA A 200 -14.85 -5.33 -14.09
N ARG A 201 -14.88 -6.64 -14.39
CA ARG A 201 -14.37 -7.18 -15.67
C ARG A 201 -15.23 -6.87 -16.87
N TRP A 202 -16.56 -6.95 -16.73
CA TRP A 202 -17.50 -6.84 -17.87
C TRP A 202 -18.52 -5.70 -17.74
N GLY A 203 -18.71 -5.17 -16.53
CA GLY A 203 -19.71 -4.16 -16.22
C GLY A 203 -19.30 -2.70 -16.47
N GLY A 204 -18.03 -2.41 -16.77
CA GLY A 204 -17.49 -1.06 -16.87
C GLY A 204 -18.30 -0.11 -17.78
N LYS A 205 -18.84 -0.62 -18.90
CA LYS A 205 -19.72 0.17 -19.80
C LYS A 205 -21.06 0.53 -19.16
N TRP A 206 -21.64 -0.34 -18.35
CA TRP A 206 -22.92 -0.11 -17.67
C TRP A 206 -22.72 0.86 -16.50
N VAL A 207 -21.69 0.64 -15.70
CA VAL A 207 -21.34 1.52 -14.58
C VAL A 207 -20.98 2.91 -15.07
N SER A 208 -20.30 3.04 -16.21
CA SER A 208 -19.98 4.35 -16.82
C SER A 208 -21.23 5.19 -17.15
N LYS A 209 -22.43 4.58 -17.32
CA LYS A 209 -23.66 5.35 -17.55
C LYS A 209 -24.10 6.16 -16.33
N LEU A 210 -23.75 5.71 -15.11
CA LEU A 210 -24.06 6.43 -13.87
C LEU A 210 -23.28 7.75 -13.78
N PHE A 211 -22.09 7.82 -14.39
CA PHE A 211 -21.18 8.97 -14.34
C PHE A 211 -21.36 9.96 -15.49
N ARG A 212 -22.53 9.99 -16.14
CA ARG A 212 -22.81 10.91 -17.26
C ARG A 212 -23.11 12.35 -16.83
N THR A 213 -22.55 12.83 -15.74
CA THR A 213 -22.67 14.22 -15.34
C THR A 213 -21.41 15.01 -15.74
N LYS A 214 -21.59 16.31 -16.04
CA LYS A 214 -20.48 17.27 -16.23
C LYS A 214 -20.15 18.01 -14.95
N ASP A 215 -20.99 17.90 -13.93
CA ASP A 215 -20.86 18.55 -12.64
C ASP A 215 -19.91 17.75 -11.75
N ASP A 216 -18.80 18.35 -11.35
CA ASP A 216 -17.79 17.71 -10.53
C ASP A 216 -18.24 17.48 -9.09
N GLU A 217 -19.17 18.30 -8.57
CA GLU A 217 -19.75 18.10 -7.25
C GLU A 217 -20.58 16.82 -7.21
N LEU A 218 -21.53 16.68 -8.15
CA LEU A 218 -22.37 15.48 -8.27
C LEU A 218 -21.55 14.24 -8.58
N PHE A 219 -20.49 14.38 -9.36
CA PHE A 219 -19.55 13.32 -9.68
C PHE A 219 -18.80 12.82 -8.44
N THR A 220 -18.35 13.77 -7.61
CA THR A 220 -17.65 13.47 -6.35
C THR A 220 -18.57 12.81 -5.34
N ILE A 221 -19.78 13.34 -5.17
CA ILE A 221 -20.80 12.73 -4.28
C ILE A 221 -21.10 11.30 -4.71
N LEU A 222 -21.20 11.04 -6.02
CA LEU A 222 -21.52 9.70 -6.53
C LEU A 222 -20.42 8.70 -6.21
N PHE A 223 -19.15 8.95 -6.56
CA PHE A 223 -18.11 7.96 -6.32
C PHE A 223 -17.82 7.77 -4.83
N PHE A 224 -17.85 8.86 -4.04
CA PHE A 224 -17.66 8.77 -2.60
C PHE A 224 -18.83 8.02 -1.93
N GLY A 225 -20.06 8.34 -2.33
CA GLY A 225 -21.25 7.62 -1.87
C GLY A 225 -21.19 6.12 -2.19
N LEU A 226 -20.74 5.77 -3.40
CA LEU A 226 -20.52 4.37 -3.77
C LEU A 226 -19.43 3.72 -2.90
N ALA A 227 -18.29 4.39 -2.68
CA ALA A 227 -17.21 3.87 -1.87
C ALA A 227 -17.68 3.56 -0.44
N VAL A 228 -18.38 4.49 0.20
CA VAL A 228 -18.92 4.32 1.56
C VAL A 228 -20.02 3.25 1.59
N THR A 229 -20.94 3.24 0.60
CA THR A 229 -22.04 2.27 0.55
C THR A 229 -21.51 0.85 0.39
N PHE A 230 -20.58 0.61 -0.55
CA PHE A 230 -20.01 -0.71 -0.76
C PHE A 230 -19.08 -1.14 0.37
N GLY A 231 -18.39 -0.18 1.03
CA GLY A 231 -17.71 -0.43 2.30
C GLY A 231 -18.69 -0.97 3.35
N GLY A 232 -19.81 -0.28 3.57
CA GLY A 232 -20.85 -0.73 4.50
C GLY A 232 -21.49 -2.07 4.11
N ILE A 233 -21.75 -2.30 2.82
CA ILE A 233 -22.25 -3.61 2.34
C ILE A 233 -21.22 -4.72 2.63
N GLY A 234 -19.94 -4.47 2.39
CA GLY A 234 -18.86 -5.41 2.70
C GLY A 234 -18.86 -5.83 4.16
N GLU A 235 -18.96 -4.85 5.07
CA GLU A 235 -19.06 -5.08 6.52
C GLU A 235 -20.29 -5.92 6.87
N LEU A 236 -21.47 -5.57 6.35
CA LEU A 236 -22.72 -6.30 6.57
C LEU A 236 -22.69 -7.75 6.06
N LEU A 237 -21.94 -8.01 5.00
CA LEU A 237 -21.76 -9.34 4.42
C LEU A 237 -20.63 -10.15 5.09
N GLY A 238 -20.00 -9.60 6.14
CA GLY A 238 -18.92 -10.26 6.89
C GLY A 238 -17.57 -10.28 6.15
N VAL A 239 -17.43 -9.39 5.14
CA VAL A 239 -16.14 -9.12 4.51
C VAL A 239 -15.46 -7.99 5.31
N THR A 240 -15.23 -6.87 4.96
CA THR A 240 -14.87 -5.67 5.72
C THR A 240 -15.23 -4.44 4.89
N ASP A 241 -15.36 -3.29 5.55
CA ASP A 241 -15.53 -2.00 4.88
C ASP A 241 -14.37 -1.70 3.91
N ALA A 242 -13.15 -2.03 4.32
CA ALA A 242 -11.95 -1.90 3.50
C ALA A 242 -12.04 -2.67 2.17
N ILE A 243 -12.45 -3.95 2.23
CA ILE A 243 -12.58 -4.79 1.04
C ILE A 243 -13.75 -4.34 0.17
N GLY A 244 -14.89 -3.97 0.76
CA GLY A 244 -16.03 -3.43 0.01
C GLY A 244 -15.64 -2.19 -0.78
N ALA A 245 -14.88 -1.28 -0.17
CA ALA A 245 -14.33 -0.09 -0.81
C ALA A 245 -13.31 -0.42 -1.92
N PHE A 246 -12.41 -1.37 -1.69
CA PHE A 246 -11.47 -1.86 -2.70
C PHE A 246 -12.19 -2.40 -3.94
N LEU A 247 -13.21 -3.24 -3.74
CA LEU A 247 -13.93 -3.87 -4.84
C LEU A 247 -14.72 -2.85 -5.68
N ILE A 248 -15.36 -1.86 -5.08
CA ILE A 248 -16.02 -0.81 -5.86
C ILE A 248 -14.99 0.10 -6.55
N GLY A 249 -13.83 0.33 -5.94
CA GLY A 249 -12.68 0.97 -6.58
C GLY A 249 -12.25 0.22 -7.84
N LEU A 250 -12.13 -1.11 -7.75
CA LEU A 250 -11.83 -2.00 -8.87
C LEU A 250 -12.87 -1.90 -10.01
N VAL A 251 -14.16 -1.83 -9.67
CA VAL A 251 -15.25 -1.65 -10.63
C VAL A 251 -15.15 -0.30 -11.33
N LEU A 252 -14.90 0.77 -10.57
CA LEU A 252 -14.78 2.12 -11.12
C LEU A 252 -13.47 2.33 -11.89
N GLY A 253 -12.40 1.65 -11.52
CA GLY A 253 -11.13 1.58 -12.24
C GLY A 253 -11.24 1.01 -13.65
N ALA A 254 -12.20 0.09 -13.86
CA ALA A 254 -12.52 -0.45 -15.18
C ALA A 254 -13.40 0.48 -16.06
N THR A 255 -13.77 1.65 -15.55
CA THR A 255 -14.57 2.63 -16.31
C THR A 255 -13.69 3.64 -17.03
N ARG A 256 -14.25 4.28 -18.08
CA ARG A 256 -13.57 5.39 -18.78
C ARG A 256 -13.36 6.63 -17.91
N TYR A 257 -13.96 6.69 -16.73
CA TYR A 257 -13.85 7.81 -15.79
C TYR A 257 -12.78 7.62 -14.72
N ARG A 258 -11.99 6.53 -14.80
CA ARG A 258 -10.92 6.21 -13.85
C ARG A 258 -10.05 7.43 -13.53
N ALA A 259 -9.45 8.05 -14.54
CA ALA A 259 -8.54 9.19 -14.35
C ALA A 259 -9.21 10.39 -13.65
N LYS A 260 -10.48 10.69 -14.00
CA LYS A 260 -11.23 11.78 -13.34
C LYS A 260 -11.57 11.43 -11.89
N ILE A 261 -11.98 10.20 -11.61
CA ILE A 261 -12.26 9.73 -10.24
C ILE A 261 -10.98 9.79 -9.41
N GLU A 262 -9.86 9.32 -9.94
CA GLU A 262 -8.56 9.35 -9.30
C GLU A 262 -8.14 10.78 -8.95
N GLN A 263 -8.22 11.69 -9.91
CA GLN A 263 -7.90 13.12 -9.70
C GLN A 263 -8.70 13.75 -8.55
N LEU A 264 -10.00 13.44 -8.44
CA LEU A 264 -10.87 14.00 -7.42
C LEU A 264 -10.76 13.27 -6.08
N SER A 265 -10.49 11.96 -6.08
CA SER A 265 -10.41 11.15 -4.87
C SER A 265 -9.06 11.26 -4.15
N LEU A 266 -7.95 11.51 -4.87
CA LEU A 266 -6.61 11.59 -4.28
C LEU A 266 -6.48 12.64 -3.16
N PRO A 267 -6.93 13.90 -3.33
CA PRO A 267 -6.87 14.88 -2.24
C PRO A 267 -7.70 14.48 -1.02
N MET A 268 -8.87 13.87 -1.25
CA MET A 268 -9.73 13.37 -0.18
C MET A 268 -9.04 12.21 0.56
N ARG A 269 -8.49 11.24 -0.19
CA ARG A 269 -7.70 10.13 0.37
C ARG A 269 -6.56 10.63 1.25
N ASP A 270 -5.81 11.63 0.79
CA ASP A 270 -4.64 12.13 1.51
C ASP A 270 -5.04 12.80 2.83
N VAL A 271 -6.12 13.58 2.84
CA VAL A 271 -6.62 14.23 4.07
C VAL A 271 -7.24 13.20 5.02
N PHE A 272 -8.19 12.39 4.54
CA PHE A 272 -8.86 11.42 5.39
C PHE A 272 -7.93 10.26 5.81
N GLY A 273 -6.97 9.88 4.94
CA GLY A 273 -5.92 8.91 5.28
C GLY A 273 -5.02 9.41 6.41
N ALA A 274 -4.70 10.71 6.45
CA ALA A 274 -3.97 11.27 7.58
C ALA A 274 -4.74 11.10 8.89
N PHE A 275 -6.07 11.30 8.88
CA PHE A 275 -6.92 11.03 10.05
C PHE A 275 -6.92 9.57 10.46
N PHE A 276 -6.92 8.63 9.51
CA PHE A 276 -6.84 7.20 9.82
C PHE A 276 -5.56 6.85 10.57
N PHE A 277 -4.41 7.29 10.08
CA PHE A 277 -3.14 6.99 10.73
C PHE A 277 -2.94 7.74 12.05
N LEU A 278 -3.42 8.99 12.14
CA LEU A 278 -3.45 9.75 13.39
C LEU A 278 -4.33 9.05 14.45
N ASN A 279 -5.54 8.66 14.07
CA ASN A 279 -6.47 7.95 14.96
C ASN A 279 -5.89 6.63 15.44
N PHE A 280 -5.24 5.89 14.54
CA PHE A 280 -4.56 4.66 14.94
C PHE A 280 -3.45 4.94 15.96
N GLY A 281 -2.63 5.96 15.74
CA GLY A 281 -1.62 6.39 16.70
C GLY A 281 -2.21 6.80 18.04
N LEU A 282 -3.32 7.56 18.05
CA LEU A 282 -4.05 7.97 19.27
C LEU A 282 -4.55 6.77 20.08
N ALA A 283 -4.99 5.71 19.40
CA ALA A 283 -5.49 4.49 20.05
C ALA A 283 -4.36 3.65 20.68
N LEU A 284 -3.10 3.87 20.28
CA LEU A 284 -1.98 3.12 20.84
C LEU A 284 -1.63 3.56 22.27
N ASN A 285 -1.37 2.58 23.11
CA ASN A 285 -0.96 2.80 24.49
C ASN A 285 0.54 2.47 24.66
N ILE A 286 1.37 3.51 24.77
CA ILE A 286 2.82 3.37 24.96
C ILE A 286 3.15 2.53 26.19
N SER A 287 2.34 2.59 27.25
CA SER A 287 2.57 1.82 28.48
C SER A 287 2.52 0.30 28.27
N GLN A 288 1.90 -0.14 27.16
CA GLN A 288 1.83 -1.56 26.79
C GLN A 288 3.00 -2.02 25.93
N PHE A 289 3.81 -1.10 25.36
CA PHE A 289 4.95 -1.43 24.50
C PHE A 289 6.02 -2.30 25.18
N PRO A 290 6.34 -2.10 26.46
CA PRO A 290 7.29 -3.00 27.16
C PRO A 290 6.83 -4.46 27.16
N ARG A 291 5.51 -4.71 27.19
CA ARG A 291 4.95 -6.08 27.20
C ARG A 291 5.07 -6.79 25.85
N VAL A 292 5.16 -6.04 24.75
CA VAL A 292 5.23 -6.55 23.38
C VAL A 292 6.58 -6.30 22.74
N PHE A 293 7.51 -5.64 23.44
CA PHE A 293 8.81 -5.25 22.88
C PHE A 293 9.60 -6.46 22.35
N LEU A 294 9.68 -7.53 23.13
CA LEU A 294 10.44 -8.72 22.73
C LEU A 294 9.78 -9.45 21.55
N PRO A 295 8.46 -9.70 21.52
CA PRO A 295 7.77 -10.22 20.34
C PRO A 295 7.93 -9.31 19.10
N VAL A 296 7.84 -7.98 19.26
CA VAL A 296 8.04 -7.05 18.13
C VAL A 296 9.46 -7.09 17.62
N ALA A 297 10.47 -7.05 18.51
CA ALA A 297 11.87 -7.15 18.11
C ALA A 297 12.14 -8.48 17.36
N GLY A 298 11.60 -9.58 17.86
CA GLY A 298 11.65 -10.89 17.18
C GLY A 298 11.00 -10.87 15.81
N ALA A 299 9.79 -10.29 15.70
CA ALA A 299 9.06 -10.16 14.43
C ALA A 299 9.81 -9.27 13.42
N VAL A 300 10.39 -8.15 13.87
CA VAL A 300 11.19 -7.26 13.01
C VAL A 300 12.42 -7.99 12.47
N VAL A 301 13.19 -8.65 13.33
CA VAL A 301 14.36 -9.43 12.90
C VAL A 301 13.96 -10.56 11.95
N MET A 302 12.91 -11.32 12.29
CA MET A 302 12.35 -12.37 11.45
C MET A 302 12.01 -11.81 10.07
N THR A 303 11.27 -10.70 10.00
CA THR A 303 10.81 -10.10 8.75
C THR A 303 11.98 -9.60 7.89
N VAL A 304 12.98 -8.95 8.50
CA VAL A 304 14.19 -8.50 7.78
C VAL A 304 14.93 -9.67 7.15
N LEU A 305 15.15 -10.74 7.91
CA LEU A 305 15.86 -11.93 7.42
C LEU A 305 15.04 -12.67 6.36
N LEU A 306 13.75 -12.84 6.61
CA LEU A 306 12.86 -13.56 5.74
C LEU A 306 12.68 -12.85 4.40
N ASN A 307 12.55 -11.53 4.40
CA ASN A 307 12.43 -10.73 3.18
C ASN A 307 13.70 -10.79 2.34
N VAL A 308 14.89 -10.89 2.94
CA VAL A 308 16.13 -11.12 2.17
C VAL A 308 16.07 -12.46 1.44
N ILE A 309 15.62 -13.52 2.12
CA ILE A 309 15.48 -14.84 1.52
C ILE A 309 14.39 -14.85 0.44
N ALA A 310 13.20 -14.33 0.76
CA ALA A 310 12.07 -14.30 -0.15
C ALA A 310 12.34 -13.39 -1.36
N GLY A 311 12.97 -12.21 -1.17
CA GLY A 311 13.36 -11.32 -2.25
C GLY A 311 14.39 -11.93 -3.19
N GLN A 312 15.39 -12.66 -2.67
CA GLN A 312 16.35 -13.40 -3.49
C GLN A 312 15.67 -14.52 -4.29
N PHE A 313 14.74 -15.25 -3.65
CA PHE A 313 14.02 -16.31 -4.31
C PHE A 313 13.13 -15.79 -5.45
N VAL A 314 12.38 -14.72 -5.20
CA VAL A 314 11.53 -14.09 -6.23
C VAL A 314 12.37 -13.48 -7.36
N ALA A 315 13.50 -12.85 -7.06
CA ALA A 315 14.43 -12.35 -8.07
C ALA A 315 15.00 -13.49 -8.95
N TRP A 316 15.34 -14.62 -8.32
CA TRP A 316 15.79 -15.81 -9.04
C TRP A 316 14.69 -16.36 -9.97
N LEU A 317 13.45 -16.47 -9.49
CA LEU A 317 12.30 -16.90 -10.31
C LEU A 317 12.11 -15.99 -11.55
N ASN A 318 12.34 -14.70 -11.39
CA ASN A 318 12.22 -13.72 -12.47
C ASN A 318 13.50 -13.53 -13.30
N LYS A 319 14.52 -14.38 -13.10
CA LYS A 319 15.82 -14.32 -13.78
C LYS A 319 16.54 -12.98 -13.60
N LEU A 320 16.36 -12.34 -12.46
CA LEU A 320 17.03 -11.10 -12.08
C LEU A 320 18.28 -11.41 -11.25
N GLY A 321 19.23 -10.45 -11.24
CA GLY A 321 20.47 -10.60 -10.48
C GLY A 321 20.26 -10.47 -8.95
N PRO A 322 21.24 -10.92 -8.14
CA PRO A 322 21.12 -10.90 -6.66
C PRO A 322 20.89 -9.51 -6.07
N GLN A 323 21.41 -8.44 -6.73
CA GLN A 323 21.16 -7.06 -6.28
C GLN A 323 19.66 -6.68 -6.38
N ALA A 324 18.98 -7.15 -7.43
CA ALA A 324 17.53 -6.96 -7.57
C ALA A 324 16.76 -7.64 -6.43
N GLY A 325 17.24 -8.81 -5.97
CA GLY A 325 16.69 -9.49 -4.79
C GLY A 325 16.86 -8.70 -3.49
N ILE A 326 18.02 -8.06 -3.29
CA ILE A 326 18.24 -7.17 -2.14
C ILE A 326 17.34 -5.93 -2.24
N ASN A 327 17.24 -5.31 -3.44
CA ASN A 327 16.36 -4.16 -3.65
C ASN A 327 14.89 -4.51 -3.36
N ALA A 328 14.42 -5.64 -3.82
CA ALA A 328 13.07 -6.13 -3.53
C ALA A 328 12.88 -6.38 -2.02
N ALA A 329 13.82 -7.07 -1.38
CA ALA A 329 13.77 -7.39 0.05
C ALA A 329 13.60 -6.13 0.92
N VAL A 330 14.38 -5.08 0.66
CA VAL A 330 14.35 -3.86 1.49
C VAL A 330 13.14 -2.96 1.17
N ILE A 331 12.65 -2.98 -0.07
CA ILE A 331 11.46 -2.20 -0.45
C ILE A 331 10.19 -2.87 0.10
N LEU A 332 10.07 -4.20 0.01
CA LEU A 332 8.97 -4.99 0.55
C LEU A 332 9.04 -5.15 2.09
N GLN A 333 10.00 -4.52 2.75
CA GLN A 333 10.13 -4.53 4.22
C GLN A 333 9.02 -3.76 4.93
N ASN A 334 8.42 -2.79 4.25
CA ASN A 334 7.44 -1.90 4.85
C ASN A 334 6.14 -2.64 5.16
N ARG A 335 5.57 -2.35 6.33
CA ARG A 335 4.25 -2.82 6.75
C ARG A 335 3.34 -1.62 6.91
N GLY A 336 2.03 -1.81 6.73
CA GLY A 336 1.11 -0.68 6.66
C GLY A 336 -0.30 -1.00 7.15
N GLU A 337 -1.26 -0.48 6.42
CA GLU A 337 -2.68 -0.44 6.72
C GLU A 337 -3.29 -1.80 7.02
N PHE A 338 -2.94 -2.85 6.28
CA PHE A 338 -3.54 -4.18 6.47
C PHE A 338 -3.19 -4.81 7.82
N ALA A 339 -1.96 -4.58 8.31
CA ALA A 339 -1.57 -5.02 9.64
C ALA A 339 -2.43 -4.33 10.72
N LEU A 340 -2.78 -3.05 10.51
CA LEU A 340 -3.60 -2.27 11.42
C LEU A 340 -5.07 -2.70 11.36
N ILE A 341 -5.58 -3.02 10.16
CA ILE A 341 -6.92 -3.58 9.97
C ILE A 341 -7.06 -4.91 10.74
N LEU A 342 -6.10 -5.81 10.57
CA LEU A 342 -6.08 -7.08 11.32
C LEU A 342 -6.04 -6.86 12.83
N ALA A 343 -5.28 -5.88 13.31
CA ALA A 343 -5.26 -5.51 14.71
C ALA A 343 -6.62 -4.99 15.19
N THR A 344 -7.31 -4.19 14.39
CA THR A 344 -8.67 -3.70 14.70
C THR A 344 -9.68 -4.84 14.75
N LEU A 345 -9.63 -5.78 13.79
CA LEU A 345 -10.46 -6.98 13.80
C LEU A 345 -10.24 -7.83 15.05
N SER A 346 -9.01 -7.89 15.58
CA SER A 346 -8.73 -8.62 16.81
C SER A 346 -9.45 -8.05 18.03
N ILE A 347 -9.64 -6.72 18.09
CA ILE A 347 -10.40 -6.06 19.15
C ILE A 347 -11.86 -6.48 19.09
N SER A 348 -12.48 -6.38 17.91
CA SER A 348 -13.89 -6.74 17.70
C SER A 348 -14.17 -8.20 18.01
N ALA A 349 -13.18 -9.07 17.83
CA ALA A 349 -13.25 -10.50 18.12
C ALA A 349 -12.92 -10.87 19.58
N GLY A 350 -12.60 -9.89 20.42
CA GLY A 350 -12.25 -10.11 21.84
C GLY A 350 -10.94 -10.90 22.03
N LEU A 351 -9.99 -10.80 21.10
CA LEU A 351 -8.69 -11.47 21.19
C LEU A 351 -7.75 -10.77 22.18
N ASP A 352 -6.56 -11.35 22.36
CA ASP A 352 -5.57 -10.82 23.30
C ASP A 352 -5.24 -9.34 23.00
N SER A 353 -5.38 -8.50 24.02
CA SER A 353 -5.19 -7.05 23.93
C SER A 353 -3.75 -6.63 23.53
N ARG A 354 -2.79 -7.54 23.58
CA ARG A 354 -1.41 -7.33 23.15
C ARG A 354 -1.24 -7.25 21.63
N ILE A 355 -2.21 -7.73 20.84
CA ILE A 355 -2.15 -7.68 19.38
C ILE A 355 -2.07 -6.25 18.85
N VAL A 356 -2.89 -5.35 19.39
CA VAL A 356 -2.94 -3.94 18.94
C VAL A 356 -1.62 -3.21 19.15
N PRO A 357 -1.06 -3.17 20.38
CA PRO A 357 0.26 -2.56 20.58
C PRO A 357 1.38 -3.30 19.83
N PHE A 358 1.28 -4.62 19.63
CA PHE A 358 2.21 -5.38 18.80
C PHE A 358 2.18 -4.90 17.35
N ALA A 359 1.01 -4.88 16.71
CA ALA A 359 0.85 -4.45 15.32
C ALA A 359 1.30 -2.98 15.14
N GLY A 360 0.87 -2.09 16.05
CA GLY A 360 1.21 -0.67 16.00
C GLY A 360 2.70 -0.43 16.09
N LEU A 361 3.37 -1.02 17.07
CA LEU A 361 4.82 -0.87 17.24
C LEU A 361 5.58 -1.54 16.08
N TYR A 362 5.15 -2.72 15.63
CA TYR A 362 5.75 -3.45 14.52
C TYR A 362 5.67 -2.66 13.21
N VAL A 363 4.48 -2.14 12.85
CA VAL A 363 4.28 -1.30 11.66
C VAL A 363 5.11 -0.03 11.77
N LEU A 364 5.07 0.65 12.92
CA LEU A 364 5.83 1.88 13.15
C LEU A 364 7.34 1.67 12.95
N VAL A 365 7.89 0.62 13.52
CA VAL A 365 9.32 0.31 13.41
C VAL A 365 9.69 -0.02 11.96
N LEU A 366 8.93 -0.86 11.27
CA LEU A 366 9.24 -1.26 9.89
C LEU A 366 8.99 -0.14 8.88
N SER A 367 7.99 0.72 9.10
CA SER A 367 7.76 1.89 8.23
C SER A 367 8.84 2.98 8.37
N ILE A 368 9.65 2.94 9.43
CA ILE A 368 10.85 3.77 9.60
C ILE A 368 12.09 3.05 9.04
N ILE A 369 12.29 1.79 9.41
CA ILE A 369 13.48 1.02 9.04
C ILE A 369 13.48 0.72 7.53
N GLY A 370 12.32 0.39 6.93
CA GLY A 370 12.19 0.04 5.53
C GLY A 370 12.75 1.10 4.57
N PRO A 371 12.31 2.37 4.64
CA PRO A 371 12.88 3.44 3.82
C PRO A 371 14.40 3.63 4.03
N ILE A 372 14.88 3.55 5.27
CA ILE A 372 16.32 3.68 5.58
C ILE A 372 17.10 2.54 4.89
N LEU A 373 16.61 1.32 4.96
CA LEU A 373 17.22 0.18 4.28
C LEU A 373 17.14 0.35 2.75
N ALA A 374 16.01 0.83 2.22
CA ALA A 374 15.80 1.03 0.80
C ALA A 374 16.79 2.06 0.21
N VAL A 375 16.99 3.19 0.86
CA VAL A 375 18.00 4.20 0.46
C VAL A 375 19.41 3.61 0.43
N ASN A 376 19.73 2.69 1.34
CA ASN A 376 21.05 2.09 1.47
C ASN A 376 21.17 0.71 0.78
N SER A 377 20.20 0.28 -0.02
CA SER A 377 20.14 -1.08 -0.57
C SER A 377 21.37 -1.47 -1.40
N GLU A 378 21.96 -0.54 -2.15
CA GLU A 378 23.17 -0.81 -2.94
C GLU A 378 24.39 -1.06 -2.06
N LYS A 379 24.51 -0.30 -0.95
CA LYS A 379 25.59 -0.51 0.03
C LYS A 379 25.40 -1.86 0.73
N ILE A 380 24.15 -2.16 1.13
CA ILE A 380 23.78 -3.43 1.76
C ILE A 380 24.10 -4.58 0.81
N GLY A 381 23.71 -4.48 -0.46
CA GLY A 381 24.00 -5.47 -1.47
C GLY A 381 25.51 -5.67 -1.69
N ALA A 382 26.28 -4.60 -1.73
CA ALA A 382 27.73 -4.68 -1.86
C ALA A 382 28.40 -5.43 -0.70
N VAL A 383 27.88 -5.30 0.51
CA VAL A 383 28.36 -6.00 1.70
C VAL A 383 27.93 -7.46 1.71
N ILE A 384 26.63 -7.74 1.49
CA ILE A 384 26.07 -9.10 1.56
C ILE A 384 26.58 -9.97 0.42
N LEU A 385 26.62 -9.43 -0.80
CA LEU A 385 27.02 -10.15 -2.01
C LEU A 385 28.54 -10.16 -2.23
N ARG A 386 29.32 -9.49 -1.35
CA ARG A 386 30.78 -9.35 -1.46
C ARG A 386 31.25 -8.88 -2.83
N THR A 387 30.41 -8.16 -3.57
CA THR A 387 30.75 -7.62 -4.88
C THR A 387 31.69 -6.42 -4.71
N LYS A 388 32.94 -6.56 -5.14
CA LYS A 388 33.85 -5.42 -5.31
C LYS A 388 33.15 -4.44 -6.25
N LYS A 389 32.96 -3.19 -5.79
CA LYS A 389 32.42 -2.09 -6.57
C LYS A 389 33.20 -1.97 -7.87
N LYS A 390 32.72 -2.54 -8.97
CA LYS A 390 33.13 -2.05 -10.30
C LYS A 390 32.56 -0.64 -10.37
N ARG A 391 33.42 0.35 -10.25
CA ARG A 391 33.11 1.75 -10.52
C ARG A 391 32.53 1.79 -11.94
N LYS A 392 31.21 1.81 -12.09
CA LYS A 392 30.57 2.22 -13.34
C LYS A 392 31.09 3.62 -13.59
N ALA A 393 31.94 3.77 -14.61
CA ALA A 393 32.18 5.07 -15.20
C ALA A 393 30.79 5.62 -15.51
N ALA A 394 30.42 6.71 -14.85
CA ALA A 394 29.19 7.41 -15.20
C ALA A 394 29.31 7.75 -16.67
N THR A 395 28.53 7.10 -17.50
CA THR A 395 28.32 7.51 -18.87
C THR A 395 27.78 8.93 -18.76
N LYS A 396 28.61 9.92 -19.09
CA LYS A 396 28.19 11.32 -19.12
C LYS A 396 26.94 11.37 -19.99
N PRO A 397 25.83 11.96 -19.53
CA PRO A 397 24.68 12.16 -20.39
C PRO A 397 25.15 12.88 -21.65
N ASN A 398 24.72 12.39 -22.79
CA ASN A 398 25.01 13.09 -24.06
C ASN A 398 24.33 14.46 -23.97
N PRO A 399 25.07 15.59 -23.93
CA PRO A 399 24.47 16.90 -23.71
C PRO A 399 23.41 17.26 -24.76
N ILE A 400 23.56 16.77 -25.99
CA ILE A 400 22.59 16.99 -27.08
C ILE A 400 21.24 16.32 -26.77
N MET A 401 21.24 15.11 -26.18
CA MET A 401 19.99 14.42 -25.78
C MET A 401 19.33 15.03 -24.55
N ALA A 402 20.09 15.65 -23.65
CA ALA A 402 19.55 16.34 -22.51
C ALA A 402 18.81 17.64 -22.92
N GLU A 403 19.36 18.41 -23.87
CA GLU A 403 18.71 19.61 -24.42
C GLU A 403 17.45 19.26 -25.21
N GLU A 404 17.49 18.21 -26.04
CA GLU A 404 16.35 17.76 -26.84
C GLU A 404 15.17 17.26 -25.94
N ASN A 405 15.49 16.52 -24.89
CA ASN A 405 14.48 16.08 -23.90
C ASN A 405 13.91 17.24 -23.08
N ILE A 406 14.72 18.26 -22.74
CA ILE A 406 14.22 19.46 -22.04
C ILE A 406 13.29 20.25 -22.97
N ALA A 407 13.65 20.43 -24.24
CA ALA A 407 12.81 21.14 -25.21
C ALA A 407 11.47 20.41 -25.48
N LEU A 408 11.45 19.07 -25.47
CA LEU A 408 10.24 18.26 -25.61
C LEU A 408 9.33 18.34 -24.37
N VAL A 409 9.92 18.37 -23.17
CA VAL A 409 9.17 18.55 -21.92
C VAL A 409 8.60 19.96 -21.82
N GLU A 410 9.37 20.99 -22.24
CA GLU A 410 8.88 22.37 -22.31
C GLU A 410 7.76 22.52 -23.33
N ALA A 411 7.87 21.90 -24.52
CA ALA A 411 6.81 21.93 -25.52
C ALA A 411 5.53 21.24 -25.05
N ALA A 412 5.64 20.13 -24.29
CA ALA A 412 4.49 19.43 -23.69
C ALA A 412 3.84 20.27 -22.58
N THR A 413 4.63 20.97 -21.76
CA THR A 413 4.09 21.86 -20.70
C THR A 413 3.43 23.11 -21.27
N VAL A 414 3.97 23.70 -22.33
CA VAL A 414 3.37 24.86 -23.02
C VAL A 414 2.05 24.47 -23.71
N GLY A 415 1.95 23.25 -24.27
CA GLY A 415 0.70 22.72 -24.84
C GLY A 415 -0.41 22.52 -23.80
N LEU A 416 -0.05 22.11 -22.57
CA LEU A 416 -0.97 21.98 -21.45
C LEU A 416 -1.45 23.35 -20.92
N ASP A 417 -0.56 24.32 -20.83
CA ASP A 417 -0.91 25.70 -20.40
C ASP A 417 -1.73 26.45 -21.45
N ALA A 418 -1.60 26.13 -22.74
CA ALA A 418 -2.38 26.71 -23.83
C ALA A 418 -3.78 26.08 -24.00
N GLY A 419 -4.11 25.02 -23.26
CA GLY A 419 -5.41 24.35 -23.32
C GLY A 419 -5.65 23.57 -24.63
N ASP A 420 -4.59 23.19 -25.32
CA ASP A 420 -4.66 22.42 -26.57
C ASP A 420 -4.23 20.94 -26.33
N PRO A 421 -5.20 20.05 -26.06
CA PRO A 421 -4.90 18.66 -25.74
C PRO A 421 -4.34 17.85 -26.93
N GLU A 422 -4.60 18.25 -28.18
CA GLU A 422 -4.07 17.53 -29.35
C GLU A 422 -2.55 17.73 -29.50
N HIS A 423 -2.02 18.90 -29.17
CA HIS A 423 -0.58 19.15 -29.20
C HIS A 423 0.15 18.39 -28.06
N ALA A 424 -0.44 18.29 -26.88
CA ALA A 424 0.13 17.57 -25.76
C ALA A 424 0.18 16.04 -26.02
N VAL A 425 -0.87 15.47 -26.61
CA VAL A 425 -0.91 14.06 -27.00
C VAL A 425 0.11 13.76 -28.09
N THR A 426 0.22 14.63 -29.11
CA THR A 426 1.20 14.44 -30.20
C THR A 426 2.64 14.51 -29.71
N ALA A 427 2.94 15.35 -28.71
CA ALA A 427 4.28 15.43 -28.10
C ALA A 427 4.58 14.19 -27.22
N ALA A 428 3.59 13.69 -26.48
CA ALA A 428 3.73 12.47 -25.70
C ALA A 428 3.94 11.22 -26.58
N ASP A 429 3.20 11.10 -27.69
CA ASP A 429 3.37 10.00 -28.64
C ASP A 429 4.76 10.01 -29.30
N ARG A 430 5.29 11.17 -29.63
CA ARG A 430 6.66 11.29 -30.15
C ARG A 430 7.72 10.90 -29.12
N LEU A 431 7.52 11.23 -27.84
CA LEU A 431 8.41 10.81 -26.75
C LEU A 431 8.41 9.30 -26.57
N ILE A 432 7.24 8.66 -26.67
CA ILE A 432 7.08 7.20 -26.58
C ILE A 432 7.76 6.53 -27.79
N GLU A 433 7.55 7.05 -29.00
CA GLU A 433 8.15 6.52 -30.23
C GLU A 433 9.67 6.65 -30.22
N GLN A 434 10.22 7.77 -29.77
CA GLN A 434 11.65 7.96 -29.58
C GLN A 434 12.25 7.04 -28.52
N ALA A 435 11.55 6.83 -27.40
CA ALA A 435 11.98 5.91 -26.36
C ALA A 435 12.00 4.45 -26.86
N MET A 436 11.04 4.05 -27.70
CA MET A 436 11.00 2.73 -28.35
C MET A 436 12.15 2.56 -29.34
N LEU A 437 12.39 3.52 -30.20
CA LEU A 437 13.51 3.48 -31.19
C LEU A 437 14.88 3.42 -30.50
N GLN A 438 15.06 4.09 -29.35
CA GLN A 438 16.27 4.02 -28.55
C GLN A 438 16.47 2.67 -27.87
N SER A 439 15.36 2.05 -27.40
CA SER A 439 15.37 0.71 -26.83
C SER A 439 15.78 -0.35 -27.88
N ASP A 440 15.27 -0.23 -29.11
CA ASP A 440 15.58 -1.15 -30.19
C ASP A 440 17.04 -0.97 -30.68
N ALA A 441 17.52 0.25 -30.82
CA ALA A 441 18.91 0.53 -31.16
C ALA A 441 19.90 0.07 -30.09
N GLN A 442 19.55 0.12 -28.80
CA GLN A 442 20.35 -0.48 -27.72
C GLN A 442 20.34 -2.00 -27.78
N THR A 443 19.21 -2.60 -28.15
CA THR A 443 19.07 -4.05 -28.26
C THR A 443 19.83 -4.61 -29.44
N GLU A 444 19.89 -3.88 -30.56
CA GLU A 444 20.74 -4.23 -31.73
C GLU A 444 22.25 -4.11 -31.42
N ARG A 445 22.68 -3.07 -30.72
CA ARG A 445 24.09 -2.92 -30.30
C ARG A 445 24.57 -3.99 -29.33
N MET A 446 23.65 -4.63 -28.57
CA MET A 446 23.96 -5.76 -27.69
C MET A 446 23.98 -7.10 -28.44
N ARG A 447 23.51 -7.16 -29.69
CA ARG A 447 23.52 -8.36 -30.54
C ARG A 447 24.74 -8.43 -31.49
N ASP A 448 25.52 -7.37 -31.58
CA ASP A 448 26.70 -7.34 -32.40
C ASP A 448 27.87 -8.03 -31.67
N PRO A 449 28.48 -9.09 -32.25
CA PRO A 449 29.52 -9.89 -31.59
C PRO A 449 30.89 -9.19 -31.49
N GLU A 450 31.03 -7.94 -31.90
CA GLU A 450 32.30 -7.20 -31.87
C GLU A 450 32.46 -6.22 -30.69
N TYR A 451 31.58 -6.28 -29.65
CA TYR A 451 31.77 -5.51 -28.43
C TYR A 451 31.76 -6.37 -27.18
#